data_7715f52ab4689740d0a5907f7df9dc3a
#
_entry.id   7715f52ab4689740d0a5907f7df9dc3a
#
_cell.length_a   1.000
_cell.length_b   1.000
_cell.length_c   1.000
_cell.angle_alpha   90.00
_cell.angle_beta   90.00
_cell.angle_gamma   90.00
#
_symmetry.space_group_name_H-M   'P 1'
#
loop_
_entity.id
_entity.type
_entity.pdbx_description
1 polymer ?
#
loop_
_entity_poly.entity_id
_entity_poly.type
_entity_poly.pdbx_seq_one_letter_code
_entity_poly.pdbx_strand_id
1 'polypeptide(L)'
;MKVAEEQWARLQFLSRITLKECQYLQETDERLFSEPHTIEFVHSSPMDALLAERLDAFVSRFSRLQDNLGDKLLPQLLDAMGEKTGAALENLDRAEKLGWIASADAWMTMRRLRNQMVHEYIEDAMVLKSALQAGHRFVPVLLDAANRLTTQITKLSPT
;
A
#
# COMPACT_ATOMS: atom_id res chain seq x y z
N MET A 1 1.49 9.41 -24.15
CA MET A 1 0.31 8.67 -24.63
C MET A 1 -0.94 9.48 -24.31
N LYS A 2 -1.83 9.58 -25.27
CA LYS A 2 -3.10 10.29 -25.06
C LYS A 2 -4.19 9.34 -24.60
N VAL A 3 -4.92 9.74 -23.59
CA VAL A 3 -6.04 8.97 -23.02
C VAL A 3 -7.28 9.86 -22.95
N ALA A 4 -8.45 9.24 -22.78
CA ALA A 4 -9.69 9.99 -22.62
C ALA A 4 -9.57 10.97 -21.44
N GLU A 5 -10.11 12.16 -21.60
CA GLU A 5 -10.00 13.23 -20.61
C GLU A 5 -10.52 12.81 -19.24
N GLU A 6 -11.62 12.06 -19.20
CA GLU A 6 -12.20 11.55 -17.97
C GLU A 6 -11.28 10.56 -17.26
N GLN A 7 -10.66 9.65 -18.02
CA GLN A 7 -9.67 8.71 -17.48
C GLN A 7 -8.44 9.46 -16.94
N TRP A 8 -7.96 10.42 -17.70
CA TRP A 8 -6.82 11.24 -17.30
C TRP A 8 -7.09 11.97 -15.98
N ALA A 9 -8.24 12.64 -15.87
CA ALA A 9 -8.63 13.34 -14.66
C ALA A 9 -8.72 12.41 -13.45
N ARG A 10 -9.29 11.21 -13.64
CA ARG A 10 -9.39 10.20 -12.59
C ARG A 10 -8.01 9.72 -12.12
N LEU A 11 -7.11 9.45 -13.05
CA LEU A 11 -5.74 9.03 -12.73
C LEU A 11 -4.96 10.13 -12.02
N GLN A 12 -5.14 11.39 -12.42
CA GLN A 12 -4.53 12.52 -11.72
C GLN A 12 -5.01 12.62 -10.27
N PHE A 13 -6.31 12.43 -10.05
CA PHE A 13 -6.88 12.43 -8.70
C PHE A 13 -6.33 11.29 -7.85
N LEU A 14 -6.30 10.07 -8.39
CA LEU A 14 -5.73 8.91 -7.68
C LEU A 14 -4.25 9.07 -7.39
N SER A 15 -3.50 9.69 -8.30
CA SER A 15 -2.10 10.00 -8.10
C SER A 15 -1.88 10.93 -6.92
N ARG A 16 -2.68 12.00 -6.83
CA ARG A 16 -2.59 12.96 -5.71
C ARG A 16 -2.89 12.30 -4.37
N ILE A 17 -3.94 11.47 -4.32
CA ILE A 17 -4.29 10.72 -3.09
C ILE A 17 -3.17 9.77 -2.72
N THR A 18 -2.65 9.01 -3.69
CA THR A 18 -1.59 8.05 -3.47
C THR A 18 -0.35 8.70 -2.86
N LEU A 19 0.07 9.84 -3.38
CA LEU A 19 1.25 10.55 -2.87
C LEU A 19 1.05 11.02 -1.43
N LYS A 20 -0.14 11.48 -1.07
CA LYS A 20 -0.47 11.85 0.31
C LYS A 20 -0.47 10.63 1.24
N GLU A 21 -1.04 9.52 0.79
CA GLU A 21 -1.06 8.28 1.57
C GLU A 21 0.35 7.73 1.80
N CYS A 22 1.24 7.85 0.82
CA CYS A 22 2.65 7.51 0.97
C CYS A 22 3.30 8.34 2.08
N GLN A 23 3.06 9.64 2.08
CA GLN A 23 3.61 10.55 3.10
C GLN A 23 3.11 10.17 4.49
N TYR A 24 1.80 9.94 4.65
CA TYR A 24 1.21 9.60 5.94
C TYR A 24 1.69 8.25 6.46
N LEU A 25 1.79 7.25 5.59
CA LEU A 25 2.32 5.93 5.98
C LEU A 25 3.78 6.04 6.40
N GLN A 26 4.59 6.77 5.64
CA GLN A 26 6.02 6.94 5.94
C GLN A 26 6.22 7.63 7.31
N GLU A 27 5.45 8.66 7.59
CA GLU A 27 5.51 9.36 8.89
C GLU A 27 5.16 8.43 10.06
N THR A 28 4.10 7.64 9.90
CA THR A 28 3.69 6.68 10.94
C THR A 28 4.71 5.56 11.10
N ASP A 29 5.23 5.04 10.00
CA ASP A 29 6.26 4.00 10.00
C ASP A 29 7.52 4.47 10.75
N GLU A 30 7.98 5.67 10.45
CA GLU A 30 9.14 6.26 11.13
C GLU A 30 8.92 6.42 12.63
N ARG A 31 7.76 6.93 13.03
CA ARG A 31 7.44 7.10 14.45
C ARG A 31 7.35 5.77 15.19
N LEU A 32 6.77 4.76 14.57
CA LEU A 32 6.52 3.47 15.19
C LEU A 32 7.78 2.62 15.29
N PHE A 33 8.66 2.70 14.31
CA PHE A 33 9.84 1.81 14.20
C PHE A 33 11.17 2.52 14.38
N SER A 34 11.20 3.83 14.63
CA SER A 34 12.45 4.57 14.89
C SER A 34 13.09 4.20 16.22
N GLU A 35 12.29 3.81 17.23
CA GLU A 35 12.76 3.36 18.50
C GLU A 35 12.75 1.83 18.55
N PRO A 36 13.91 1.15 18.77
CA PRO A 36 14.00 -0.31 18.67
C PRO A 36 13.06 -1.07 19.59
N HIS A 37 12.64 -0.46 20.70
CA HIS A 37 11.84 -1.13 21.72
C HIS A 37 10.33 -0.89 21.59
N THR A 38 9.89 0.02 20.74
CA THR A 38 8.46 0.39 20.67
C THR A 38 7.59 -0.82 20.35
N ILE A 39 7.99 -1.63 19.37
CA ILE A 39 7.23 -2.79 18.96
C ILE A 39 7.18 -3.90 20.00
N GLU A 40 8.14 -3.94 20.91
CA GLU A 40 8.18 -4.95 21.98
C GLU A 40 7.06 -4.75 23.01
N PHE A 41 6.55 -3.52 23.14
CA PHE A 41 5.47 -3.20 24.06
C PHE A 41 4.07 -3.55 23.51
N VAL A 42 3.97 -4.10 22.30
CA VAL A 42 2.69 -4.47 21.69
C VAL A 42 1.92 -5.48 22.55
N HIS A 43 2.63 -6.37 23.26
CA HIS A 43 1.97 -7.35 24.15
C HIS A 43 1.88 -6.90 25.61
N SER A 44 2.26 -5.68 25.94
CA SER A 44 2.05 -5.14 27.29
C SER A 44 0.56 -4.94 27.53
N SER A 45 0.07 -5.40 28.69
CA SER A 45 -1.33 -5.24 29.03
C SER A 45 -1.46 -4.49 30.38
N PRO A 46 -2.18 -3.34 30.40
CA PRO A 46 -2.82 -2.71 29.23
C PRO A 46 -1.80 -2.02 28.33
N MET A 47 -2.08 -2.04 27.01
CA MET A 47 -1.24 -1.32 26.05
C MET A 47 -1.40 0.19 26.24
N ASP A 48 -0.29 0.93 26.13
CA ASP A 48 -0.32 2.38 26.16
C ASP A 48 -1.24 2.93 25.06
N ALA A 49 -2.11 3.89 25.44
CA ALA A 49 -3.10 4.44 24.51
C ALA A 49 -2.44 5.11 23.29
N LEU A 50 -1.32 5.81 23.48
CA LEU A 50 -0.62 6.45 22.38
C LEU A 50 -0.04 5.41 21.40
N LEU A 51 0.53 4.33 21.94
CA LEU A 51 1.02 3.22 21.12
C LEU A 51 -0.12 2.56 20.36
N ALA A 52 -1.25 2.29 21.00
CA ALA A 52 -2.43 1.71 20.36
C ALA A 52 -2.91 2.57 19.19
N GLU A 53 -2.98 3.90 19.36
CA GLU A 53 -3.38 4.82 18.30
C GLU A 53 -2.39 4.81 17.13
N ARG A 54 -1.09 4.73 17.40
CA ARG A 54 -0.06 4.63 16.35
C ARG A 54 -0.14 3.31 15.58
N LEU A 55 -0.43 2.21 16.27
CA LEU A 55 -0.64 0.91 15.63
C LEU A 55 -1.87 0.93 14.72
N ASP A 56 -2.97 1.50 15.19
CA ASP A 56 -4.19 1.65 14.39
C ASP A 56 -3.91 2.51 13.15
N ALA A 57 -3.19 3.60 13.31
CA ALA A 57 -2.81 4.45 12.19
C ALA A 57 -1.94 3.70 11.18
N PHE A 58 -0.96 2.91 11.63
CA PHE A 58 -0.10 2.12 10.75
C PHE A 58 -0.93 1.11 9.95
N VAL A 59 -1.75 0.31 10.62
CA VAL A 59 -2.60 -0.70 9.96
C VAL A 59 -3.53 -0.06 8.95
N SER A 60 -4.20 1.03 9.33
CA SER A 60 -5.12 1.76 8.45
C SER A 60 -4.41 2.36 7.24
N ARG A 61 -3.28 3.02 7.45
CA ARG A 61 -2.54 3.69 6.38
C ARG A 61 -1.87 2.70 5.42
N PHE A 62 -1.30 1.62 5.97
CA PHE A 62 -0.74 0.52 5.17
C PHE A 62 -1.82 -0.10 4.28
N SER A 63 -2.95 -0.48 4.88
CA SER A 63 -4.06 -1.13 4.19
C SER A 63 -4.66 -0.23 3.10
N ARG A 64 -4.85 1.05 3.41
CA ARG A 64 -5.44 2.01 2.48
C ARG A 64 -4.54 2.24 1.27
N LEU A 65 -3.24 2.41 1.47
CA LEU A 65 -2.31 2.59 0.36
C LEU A 65 -2.26 1.33 -0.51
N GLN A 66 -2.16 0.16 0.09
CA GLN A 66 -2.15 -1.10 -0.66
C GLN A 66 -3.43 -1.28 -1.48
N ASP A 67 -4.60 -1.04 -0.87
CA ASP A 67 -5.88 -1.18 -1.56
C ASP A 67 -6.01 -0.17 -2.70
N ASN A 68 -5.62 1.07 -2.48
CA ASN A 68 -5.70 2.11 -3.52
C ASN A 68 -4.77 1.81 -4.70
N LEU A 69 -3.57 1.33 -4.43
CA LEU A 69 -2.64 0.96 -5.51
C LEU A 69 -3.10 -0.25 -6.29
N GLY A 70 -3.42 -1.34 -5.59
CA GLY A 70 -3.72 -2.62 -6.22
C GLY A 70 -5.13 -2.72 -6.80
N ASP A 71 -6.11 -2.14 -6.11
CA ASP A 71 -7.53 -2.32 -6.45
C ASP A 71 -8.13 -1.15 -7.21
N LYS A 72 -7.50 0.03 -7.21
CA LYS A 72 -8.01 1.22 -7.90
C LYS A 72 -7.04 1.75 -8.94
N LEU A 73 -5.85 2.16 -8.54
CA LEU A 73 -4.91 2.82 -9.44
C LEU A 73 -4.43 1.88 -10.54
N LEU A 74 -3.97 0.68 -10.17
CA LEU A 74 -3.44 -0.28 -11.14
C LEU A 74 -4.45 -0.68 -12.22
N PRO A 75 -5.69 -1.10 -11.88
CA PRO A 75 -6.65 -1.45 -12.92
C PRO A 75 -6.97 -0.28 -13.84
N GLN A 76 -7.10 0.93 -13.31
CA GLN A 76 -7.43 2.10 -14.11
C GLN A 76 -6.27 2.53 -15.02
N LEU A 77 -5.04 2.40 -14.55
CA LEU A 77 -3.87 2.68 -15.37
C LEU A 77 -3.73 1.65 -16.50
N LEU A 78 -3.92 0.37 -16.20
CA LEU A 78 -3.92 -0.68 -17.22
C LEU A 78 -4.96 -0.41 -18.30
N ASP A 79 -6.19 -0.10 -17.90
CA ASP A 79 -7.28 0.19 -18.81
C ASP A 79 -6.96 1.42 -19.67
N ALA A 80 -6.49 2.49 -19.09
CA ALA A 80 -6.13 3.72 -19.81
C ALA A 80 -5.02 3.50 -20.83
N MET A 81 -4.12 2.56 -20.59
CA MET A 81 -3.03 2.23 -21.50
C MET A 81 -3.37 1.12 -22.50
N GLY A 82 -4.63 0.71 -22.56
CA GLY A 82 -5.08 -0.31 -23.49
C GLY A 82 -4.68 -1.74 -23.12
N GLU A 83 -4.21 -1.94 -21.89
CA GLU A 83 -3.90 -3.27 -21.40
C GLU A 83 -5.17 -4.00 -20.94
N LYS A 84 -5.16 -5.32 -21.06
CA LYS A 84 -6.27 -6.13 -20.57
C LYS A 84 -6.29 -6.14 -19.05
N THR A 85 -7.44 -5.84 -18.45
CA THR A 85 -7.67 -5.95 -17.02
C THR A 85 -8.42 -7.24 -16.70
N GLY A 86 -8.20 -7.77 -15.51
CA GLY A 86 -8.84 -9.01 -15.05
C GLY A 86 -8.86 -9.08 -13.53
N ALA A 87 -8.71 -10.30 -12.99
CA ALA A 87 -8.60 -10.51 -11.55
C ALA A 87 -7.34 -9.86 -10.99
N ALA A 88 -7.32 -9.65 -9.67
CA ALA A 88 -6.22 -8.96 -9.00
C ALA A 88 -4.84 -9.56 -9.33
N LEU A 89 -4.72 -10.89 -9.29
CA LEU A 89 -3.46 -11.54 -9.60
C LEU A 89 -3.02 -11.32 -11.06
N GLU A 90 -3.95 -11.37 -11.99
CA GLU A 90 -3.66 -11.12 -13.41
C GLU A 90 -3.15 -9.69 -13.62
N ASN A 91 -3.77 -8.71 -12.97
CA ASN A 91 -3.35 -7.32 -13.05
C ASN A 91 -1.95 -7.13 -12.44
N LEU A 92 -1.66 -7.77 -11.33
CA LEU A 92 -0.34 -7.73 -10.68
C LEU A 92 0.74 -8.38 -11.55
N ASP A 93 0.44 -9.51 -12.17
CA ASP A 93 1.36 -10.18 -13.10
C ASP A 93 1.67 -9.28 -14.30
N ARG A 94 0.66 -8.59 -14.82
CA ARG A 94 0.84 -7.64 -15.91
C ARG A 94 1.70 -6.46 -15.47
N ALA A 95 1.44 -5.92 -14.29
CA ALA A 95 2.21 -4.82 -13.73
C ALA A 95 3.69 -5.19 -13.54
N GLU A 96 3.96 -6.42 -13.08
CA GLU A 96 5.33 -6.92 -12.95
C GLU A 96 6.02 -6.99 -14.32
N LYS A 97 5.35 -7.54 -15.33
CA LYS A 97 5.89 -7.62 -16.71
C LYS A 97 6.18 -6.25 -17.29
N LEU A 98 5.37 -5.25 -16.97
CA LEU A 98 5.56 -3.87 -17.43
C LEU A 98 6.60 -3.11 -16.62
N GLY A 99 7.12 -3.69 -15.54
CA GLY A 99 8.07 -3.04 -14.64
C GLY A 99 7.46 -2.01 -13.70
N TRP A 100 6.14 -2.04 -13.53
CA TRP A 100 5.42 -1.10 -12.65
C TRP A 100 5.45 -1.52 -11.19
N ILE A 101 5.61 -2.81 -10.93
CA ILE A 101 5.90 -3.34 -9.60
C ILE A 101 7.05 -4.33 -9.71
N ALA A 102 7.75 -4.57 -8.59
CA ALA A 102 8.89 -5.45 -8.57
C ALA A 102 8.50 -6.93 -8.59
N SER A 103 7.42 -7.30 -7.88
CA SER A 103 7.01 -8.70 -7.72
C SER A 103 5.52 -8.82 -7.40
N ALA A 104 4.79 -9.54 -8.23
CA ALA A 104 3.38 -9.89 -7.97
C ALA A 104 3.25 -10.82 -6.76
N ASP A 105 4.17 -11.77 -6.58
CA ASP A 105 4.18 -12.68 -5.44
C ASP A 105 4.37 -11.94 -4.12
N ALA A 106 5.30 -10.99 -4.08
CA ALA A 106 5.52 -10.14 -2.92
C ALA A 106 4.26 -9.33 -2.59
N TRP A 107 3.58 -8.81 -3.61
CA TRP A 107 2.33 -8.08 -3.42
C TRP A 107 1.24 -8.94 -2.81
N MET A 108 1.08 -10.17 -3.28
CA MET A 108 0.11 -11.10 -2.72
C MET A 108 0.44 -11.46 -1.27
N THR A 109 1.72 -11.57 -0.93
CA THR A 109 2.17 -11.75 0.46
C THR A 109 1.77 -10.54 1.33
N MET A 110 1.98 -9.32 0.83
CA MET A 110 1.54 -8.11 1.53
C MET A 110 0.03 -8.08 1.73
N ARG A 111 -0.73 -8.54 0.76
CA ARG A 111 -2.18 -8.58 0.84
C ARG A 111 -2.66 -9.54 1.94
N ARG A 112 -2.03 -10.70 2.07
CA ARG A 112 -2.31 -11.63 3.18
C ARG A 112 -1.93 -11.03 4.53
N LEU A 113 -0.79 -10.36 4.59
CA LEU A 113 -0.32 -9.67 5.79
C LEU A 113 -1.29 -8.56 6.22
N ARG A 114 -1.77 -7.78 5.27
CA ARG A 114 -2.78 -6.75 5.51
C ARG A 114 -4.02 -7.36 6.15
N ASN A 115 -4.49 -8.49 5.66
CA ASN A 115 -5.65 -9.18 6.21
C ASN A 115 -5.39 -9.65 7.64
N GLN A 116 -4.19 -10.15 7.95
CA GLN A 116 -3.81 -10.50 9.33
C GLN A 116 -3.84 -9.29 10.25
N MET A 117 -3.26 -8.17 9.82
CA MET A 117 -3.24 -6.94 10.64
C MET A 117 -4.65 -6.41 10.94
N VAL A 118 -5.57 -6.51 9.97
CA VAL A 118 -6.94 -5.98 10.13
C VAL A 118 -7.82 -6.92 10.95
N HIS A 119 -7.72 -8.23 10.74
CA HIS A 119 -8.65 -9.21 11.32
C HIS A 119 -8.17 -9.85 12.62
N GLU A 120 -6.85 -10.00 12.81
CA GLU A 120 -6.28 -10.67 13.99
C GLU A 120 -5.74 -9.71 15.04
N TYR A 121 -5.92 -8.42 14.81
CA TYR A 121 -5.42 -7.33 15.63
C TYR A 121 -5.76 -7.44 17.13
N ILE A 122 -6.95 -7.94 17.46
CA ILE A 122 -7.46 -7.91 18.84
C ILE A 122 -7.13 -9.20 19.61
N GLU A 123 -6.98 -10.33 18.93
CA GLU A 123 -6.97 -11.64 19.59
C GLU A 123 -5.59 -12.19 19.95
N ASP A 124 -4.56 -11.91 19.15
CA ASP A 124 -3.23 -12.46 19.38
C ASP A 124 -2.13 -11.40 19.19
N ALA A 125 -1.60 -10.94 20.31
CA ALA A 125 -0.55 -9.91 20.33
C ALA A 125 0.75 -10.35 19.63
N MET A 126 1.08 -11.65 19.69
CA MET A 126 2.29 -12.17 19.03
C MET A 126 2.12 -12.20 17.50
N VAL A 127 0.95 -12.58 17.02
CA VAL A 127 0.62 -12.53 15.59
C VAL A 127 0.66 -11.09 15.10
N LEU A 128 0.07 -10.17 15.87
CA LEU A 128 0.10 -8.75 15.54
C LEU A 128 1.52 -8.22 15.47
N LYS A 129 2.35 -8.50 16.45
CA LYS A 129 3.75 -8.06 16.48
C LYS A 129 4.52 -8.54 15.24
N SER A 130 4.38 -9.82 14.92
CA SER A 130 5.02 -10.43 13.75
C SER A 130 4.53 -9.78 12.45
N ALA A 131 3.23 -9.56 12.34
CA ALA A 131 2.62 -8.92 11.18
C ALA A 131 3.08 -7.45 11.02
N LEU A 132 3.19 -6.71 12.12
CA LEU A 132 3.67 -5.33 12.11
C LEU A 132 5.14 -5.24 11.66
N GLN A 133 5.99 -6.14 12.15
CA GLN A 133 7.39 -6.20 11.74
C GLN A 133 7.53 -6.52 10.25
N ALA A 134 6.72 -7.47 9.75
CA ALA A 134 6.67 -7.78 8.32
C ALA A 134 6.12 -6.60 7.52
N GLY A 135 5.08 -5.94 8.00
CA GLY A 135 4.53 -4.73 7.39
C GLY A 135 5.57 -3.63 7.24
N HIS A 136 6.35 -3.40 8.28
CA HIS A 136 7.45 -2.42 8.22
C HIS A 136 8.43 -2.74 7.08
N ARG A 137 8.80 -4.01 6.90
CA ARG A 137 9.68 -4.43 5.81
C ARG A 137 9.05 -4.23 4.43
N PHE A 138 7.73 -4.26 4.32
CA PHE A 138 7.02 -4.03 3.06
C PHE A 138 6.73 -2.55 2.76
N VAL A 139 6.87 -1.65 3.73
CA VAL A 139 6.64 -0.22 3.48
C VAL A 139 7.46 0.30 2.29
N PRO A 140 8.78 0.05 2.20
CA PRO A 140 9.55 0.48 1.03
C PRO A 140 9.03 -0.10 -0.29
N VAL A 141 8.50 -1.32 -0.28
CA VAL A 141 7.92 -1.96 -1.48
C VAL A 141 6.66 -1.22 -1.93
N LEU A 142 5.79 -0.85 -0.99
CA LEU A 142 4.59 -0.04 -1.30
C LEU A 142 4.97 1.34 -1.84
N LEU A 143 5.93 2.01 -1.22
CA LEU A 143 6.39 3.33 -1.66
C LEU A 143 7.02 3.26 -3.06
N ASP A 144 7.80 2.23 -3.34
CA ASP A 144 8.39 2.02 -4.66
C ASP A 144 7.31 1.79 -5.73
N ALA A 145 6.33 0.94 -5.45
CA ALA A 145 5.22 0.70 -6.36
C ALA A 145 4.42 1.98 -6.62
N ALA A 146 4.11 2.75 -5.58
CA ALA A 146 3.43 4.02 -5.71
C ALA A 146 4.20 4.98 -6.63
N ASN A 147 5.52 5.06 -6.43
CA ASN A 147 6.38 5.93 -7.24
C ASN A 147 6.40 5.49 -8.71
N ARG A 148 6.54 4.20 -8.97
CA ARG A 148 6.55 3.66 -10.35
C ARG A 148 5.21 3.91 -11.05
N LEU A 149 4.10 3.64 -10.38
CA LEU A 149 2.76 3.82 -10.96
C LEU A 149 2.44 5.29 -11.21
N THR A 150 2.71 6.17 -10.25
CA THR A 150 2.47 7.60 -10.44
C THR A 150 3.39 8.20 -11.52
N THR A 151 4.59 7.69 -11.67
CA THR A 151 5.49 8.08 -12.76
C THR A 151 4.90 7.72 -14.13
N GLN A 152 4.28 6.55 -14.27
CA GLN A 152 3.60 6.19 -15.52
C GLN A 152 2.45 7.16 -15.83
N ILE A 153 1.72 7.60 -14.82
CA ILE A 153 0.62 8.57 -14.99
C ILE A 153 1.15 9.90 -15.53
N THR A 154 2.33 10.34 -15.12
CA THR A 154 2.91 11.61 -15.62
C THR A 154 3.19 11.58 -17.13
N LYS A 155 3.28 10.41 -17.73
CA LYS A 155 3.52 10.24 -19.17
C LYS A 155 2.24 10.31 -20.00
N LEU A 156 1.09 10.39 -19.36
CA LEU A 156 -0.21 10.45 -20.01
C LEU A 156 -0.66 11.91 -20.16
N SER A 157 -1.43 12.17 -21.21
CA SER A 157 -2.05 13.48 -21.43
C SER A 157 -3.48 13.30 -21.92
N PRO A 158 -4.37 14.28 -21.67
CA PRO A 158 -5.74 14.19 -22.18
C PRO A 158 -5.79 14.37 -23.69
N THR A 159 -6.76 13.76 -24.33
CA THR A 159 -7.03 13.95 -25.75
C THR A 159 -7.68 15.29 -26.03
#